data_6f84de955829c56f088073140b99ea88
#
_entry.id   6f84de955829c56f088073140b99ea88
#
_cell.length_a   1.000
_cell.length_b   1.000
_cell.length_c   1.000
_cell.angle_alpha   90.00
_cell.angle_beta   90.00
_cell.angle_gamma   90.00
#
_symmetry.space_group_name_H-M   'P 1'
#
loop_
_entity.id
_entity.type
_entity.pdbx_description
1 polymer ?
#
loop_
_entity_poly.entity_id
_entity_poly.type
_entity_poly.pdbx_seq_one_letter_code
_entity_poly.pdbx_strand_id
1 'polypeptide(L)'
;LQGDLVINGGSDPYFVWEEAIALGNAIQKWGINQVRGNLVMVGNFWMNNRYDNVVAGKLLQEGINSATWSRNVRSIYKRMPAGTLMPKVAIAGSVISQKSVSHKIPIIRHKSLPLVHILKTMNVESNNDLAETLAKKLGGAKVVQRKAAWSAGVPEAEIKLVNGSGLGVENKISPRAATAMFVAIQRYLQTSPWVIADLFPVSGYDTGTLTDQSRTIPQGAVVKTGTLND
;
A
#
# COMPACT_ATOMS: atom_id res chain seq x y z
N LEU A 1 -8.99 22.76 -17.09
CA LEU A 1 -10.26 22.02 -17.06
C LEU A 1 -11.36 22.89 -16.47
N GLN A 2 -12.49 23.08 -17.18
CA GLN A 2 -13.60 23.94 -16.72
C GLN A 2 -14.49 23.20 -15.70
N GLY A 3 -14.62 21.89 -15.79
CA GLY A 3 -15.40 21.06 -14.88
C GLY A 3 -14.59 20.43 -13.75
N ASP A 4 -15.15 19.38 -13.17
CA ASP A 4 -14.56 18.62 -12.08
C ASP A 4 -13.47 17.66 -12.58
N LEU A 5 -12.50 17.35 -11.72
CA LEU A 5 -11.59 16.22 -11.88
C LEU A 5 -12.10 15.06 -11.04
N VAL A 6 -12.45 13.95 -11.69
CA VAL A 6 -13.00 12.77 -11.01
C VAL A 6 -11.93 11.70 -10.83
N ILE A 7 -11.76 11.25 -9.62
CA ILE A 7 -10.91 10.11 -9.26
C ILE A 7 -11.80 8.91 -8.91
N ASN A 8 -11.69 7.83 -9.67
CA ASN A 8 -12.43 6.60 -9.41
C ASN A 8 -11.49 5.58 -8.75
N GLY A 9 -11.59 5.45 -7.44
CA GLY A 9 -10.75 4.59 -6.62
C GLY A 9 -11.13 3.11 -6.74
N GLY A 10 -10.11 2.23 -6.86
CA GLY A 10 -10.22 0.78 -6.89
C GLY A 10 -9.71 0.08 -5.64
N SER A 11 -9.60 0.77 -4.50
CA SER A 11 -8.98 0.24 -3.27
C SER A 11 -7.53 -0.19 -3.49
N ASP A 12 -6.72 0.64 -4.15
CA ASP A 12 -5.28 0.41 -4.26
C ASP A 12 -4.66 0.50 -2.86
N PRO A 13 -4.03 -0.56 -2.33
CA PRO A 13 -3.47 -0.56 -1.00
C PRO A 13 -2.14 0.21 -0.91
N TYR A 14 -1.53 0.54 -2.05
CA TYR A 14 -0.19 1.13 -2.12
C TYR A 14 -0.16 2.43 -2.95
N PHE A 15 -1.24 3.20 -2.95
CA PHE A 15 -1.23 4.54 -3.52
C PHE A 15 -0.61 5.52 -2.50
N VAL A 16 0.63 5.91 -2.74
CA VAL A 16 1.46 6.74 -1.85
C VAL A 16 1.79 8.09 -2.49
N TRP A 17 2.58 8.92 -1.81
CA TRP A 17 2.92 10.27 -2.29
C TRP A 17 3.61 10.26 -3.65
N GLU A 18 4.50 9.29 -3.90
CA GLU A 18 5.21 9.13 -5.17
C GLU A 18 4.22 8.93 -6.32
N GLU A 19 3.16 8.12 -6.08
CA GLU A 19 2.09 7.88 -7.06
C GLU A 19 1.26 9.15 -7.30
N ALA A 20 0.98 9.93 -6.27
CA ALA A 20 0.27 11.20 -6.41
C ALA A 20 1.09 12.22 -7.21
N ILE A 21 2.40 12.30 -6.97
CA ILE A 21 3.33 13.16 -7.74
C ILE A 21 3.35 12.71 -9.22
N ALA A 22 3.48 11.42 -9.46
CA ALA A 22 3.46 10.85 -10.81
C ALA A 22 2.13 11.12 -11.52
N LEU A 23 1.00 10.96 -10.83
CA LEU A 23 -0.34 11.27 -11.35
C LEU A 23 -0.47 12.75 -11.69
N GLY A 24 0.00 13.65 -10.82
CA GLY A 24 0.00 15.09 -11.10
C GLY A 24 0.78 15.43 -12.37
N ASN A 25 1.95 14.84 -12.55
CA ASN A 25 2.74 14.99 -13.76
C ASN A 25 2.04 14.43 -15.00
N ALA A 26 1.34 13.28 -14.86
CA ALA A 26 0.55 12.72 -15.95
C ALA A 26 -0.63 13.62 -16.33
N ILE A 27 -1.34 14.21 -15.37
CA ILE A 27 -2.43 15.17 -15.58
C ILE A 27 -1.90 16.42 -16.35
N GLN A 28 -0.72 16.92 -15.98
CA GLN A 28 -0.11 18.05 -16.67
C GLN A 28 0.27 17.74 -18.12
N LYS A 29 0.68 16.52 -18.42
CA LYS A 29 0.96 16.08 -19.82
C LYS A 29 -0.29 16.15 -20.69
N TRP A 30 -1.50 16.06 -20.11
CA TRP A 30 -2.77 16.33 -20.79
C TRP A 30 -3.09 17.82 -20.91
N GLY A 31 -2.17 18.71 -20.54
CA GLY A 31 -2.39 20.15 -20.56
C GLY A 31 -3.27 20.69 -19.42
N ILE A 32 -3.56 19.87 -18.39
CA ILE A 32 -4.40 20.27 -17.26
C ILE A 32 -3.50 20.76 -16.11
N ASN A 33 -3.37 22.10 -16.02
CA ASN A 33 -2.66 22.76 -14.92
C ASN A 33 -3.60 23.35 -13.87
N GLN A 34 -4.88 23.56 -14.24
CA GLN A 34 -5.89 24.08 -13.37
C GLN A 34 -7.24 23.38 -13.60
N VAL A 35 -7.87 23.00 -12.52
CA VAL A 35 -9.25 22.48 -12.46
C VAL A 35 -10.09 23.55 -11.77
N ARG A 36 -11.09 24.10 -12.49
CA ARG A 36 -11.98 25.14 -11.94
C ARG A 36 -13.08 24.58 -11.05
N GLY A 37 -13.46 23.34 -11.29
CA GLY A 37 -14.41 22.59 -10.47
C GLY A 37 -13.77 21.93 -9.28
N ASN A 38 -14.41 20.88 -8.80
CA ASN A 38 -14.03 20.11 -7.62
C ASN A 38 -13.07 18.95 -7.97
N LEU A 39 -12.40 18.43 -6.95
CA LEU A 39 -11.79 17.10 -6.96
C LEU A 39 -12.81 16.11 -6.38
N VAL A 40 -13.41 15.32 -7.27
CA VAL A 40 -14.52 14.41 -6.92
C VAL A 40 -13.98 12.99 -6.75
N MET A 41 -14.12 12.45 -5.56
CA MET A 41 -13.72 11.08 -5.22
C MET A 41 -14.91 10.14 -5.38
N VAL A 42 -14.75 9.07 -6.17
CA VAL A 42 -15.76 8.03 -6.41
C VAL A 42 -15.15 6.66 -6.14
N GLY A 43 -15.95 5.69 -5.74
CA GLY A 43 -15.47 4.37 -5.36
C GLY A 43 -14.67 4.40 -4.05
N ASN A 44 -13.70 3.52 -3.91
CA ASN A 44 -12.85 3.46 -2.73
C ASN A 44 -11.45 3.98 -3.10
N PHE A 45 -11.19 5.25 -2.91
CA PHE A 45 -9.86 5.82 -3.08
C PHE A 45 -9.12 5.83 -1.75
N TRP A 46 -8.00 5.12 -1.70
CA TRP A 46 -7.12 5.02 -0.54
C TRP A 46 -5.79 5.67 -0.86
N MET A 47 -5.23 6.41 0.09
CA MET A 47 -3.92 7.02 -0.07
C MET A 47 -3.21 7.12 1.29
N ASN A 48 -1.96 6.67 1.37
CA ASN A 48 -1.13 6.71 2.59
C ASN A 48 -1.90 6.18 3.81
N ASN A 49 -2.56 5.01 3.68
CA ASN A 49 -3.36 4.34 4.73
C ASN A 49 -4.55 5.17 5.23
N ARG A 50 -5.03 6.14 4.45
CA ARG A 50 -6.30 6.84 4.68
C ARG A 50 -7.37 6.26 3.76
N TYR A 51 -8.49 5.86 4.37
CA TYR A 51 -9.56 5.11 3.71
C TYR A 51 -10.82 5.96 3.48
N ASP A 52 -10.90 7.11 4.11
CA ASP A 52 -11.95 8.09 3.84
C ASP A 52 -11.62 8.86 2.55
N ASN A 53 -12.58 8.89 1.63
CA ASN A 53 -12.40 9.48 0.31
C ASN A 53 -12.04 10.96 0.37
N VAL A 54 -12.62 11.74 1.30
CA VAL A 54 -12.34 13.17 1.39
C VAL A 54 -10.95 13.41 1.98
N VAL A 55 -10.58 12.64 3.01
CA VAL A 55 -9.25 12.72 3.61
C VAL A 55 -8.18 12.30 2.59
N ALA A 56 -8.33 11.15 1.95
CA ALA A 56 -7.41 10.67 0.92
C ALA A 56 -7.35 11.62 -0.29
N GLY A 57 -8.48 12.19 -0.68
CA GLY A 57 -8.56 13.19 -1.75
C GLY A 57 -7.82 14.50 -1.43
N LYS A 58 -7.82 14.95 -0.16
CA LYS A 58 -7.03 16.11 0.27
C LYS A 58 -5.53 15.84 0.20
N LEU A 59 -5.10 14.61 0.56
CA LEU A 59 -3.71 14.21 0.36
C LEU A 59 -3.35 14.19 -1.13
N LEU A 60 -4.23 13.66 -1.98
CA LEU A 60 -4.03 13.70 -3.41
C LEU A 60 -3.94 15.13 -3.95
N GLN A 61 -4.84 16.02 -3.53
CA GLN A 61 -4.82 17.44 -3.91
C GLN A 61 -3.48 18.10 -3.55
N GLU A 62 -2.91 17.79 -2.37
CA GLU A 62 -1.58 18.23 -1.97
C GLU A 62 -0.51 17.64 -2.90
N GLY A 63 -0.51 16.31 -3.11
CA GLY A 63 0.53 15.59 -3.87
C GLY A 63 0.64 16.03 -5.32
N ILE A 64 -0.49 16.36 -5.99
CA ILE A 64 -0.50 16.80 -7.39
C ILE A 64 -0.13 18.27 -7.60
N ASN A 65 0.12 19.04 -6.53
CA ASN A 65 0.47 20.45 -6.62
C ASN A 65 1.65 20.82 -5.72
N SER A 66 2.82 20.96 -6.31
CA SER A 66 4.07 21.26 -5.59
C SER A 66 4.06 22.60 -4.82
N ALA A 67 3.17 23.52 -5.16
CA ALA A 67 3.03 24.79 -4.44
C ALA A 67 2.46 24.59 -3.02
N THR A 68 1.69 23.52 -2.80
CA THR A 68 1.02 23.21 -1.52
C THR A 68 1.74 22.14 -0.69
N TRP A 69 2.84 21.59 -1.17
CA TRP A 69 3.54 20.48 -0.50
C TRP A 69 4.01 20.83 0.91
N SER A 70 3.65 19.97 1.85
CA SER A 70 4.21 19.95 3.21
C SER A 70 5.71 19.59 3.20
N ARG A 71 6.36 19.75 4.35
CA ARG A 71 7.75 19.32 4.54
C ARG A 71 7.93 17.81 4.25
N ASN A 72 6.95 17.00 4.62
CA ASN A 72 6.98 15.56 4.39
C ASN A 72 7.00 15.24 2.89
N VAL A 73 6.07 15.79 2.10
CA VAL A 73 6.01 15.55 0.66
C VAL A 73 7.28 16.03 -0.05
N ARG A 74 7.82 17.19 0.36
CA ARG A 74 9.10 17.69 -0.16
C ARG A 74 10.27 16.75 0.16
N SER A 75 10.28 16.13 1.35
CA SER A 75 11.30 15.15 1.73
C SER A 75 11.21 13.88 0.88
N ILE A 76 10.00 13.41 0.61
CA ILE A 76 9.75 12.25 -0.26
C ILE A 76 10.21 12.57 -1.68
N TYR A 77 9.80 13.71 -2.24
CA TYR A 77 10.21 14.13 -3.58
C TYR A 77 11.74 14.16 -3.75
N LYS A 78 12.49 14.61 -2.73
CA LYS A 78 13.97 14.64 -2.78
C LYS A 78 14.60 13.24 -2.93
N ARG A 79 13.87 12.19 -2.56
CA ARG A 79 14.32 10.78 -2.67
C ARG A 79 13.85 10.11 -3.97
N MET A 80 12.98 10.77 -4.74
CA MET A 80 12.54 10.26 -6.03
C MET A 80 13.68 10.32 -7.05
N PRO A 81 13.61 9.57 -8.15
CA PRO A 81 14.61 9.57 -9.21
C PRO A 81 14.91 10.99 -9.73
N ALA A 82 16.20 11.26 -9.99
CA ALA A 82 16.62 12.54 -10.57
C ALA A 82 15.85 12.81 -11.86
N GLY A 83 15.44 14.07 -12.07
CA GLY A 83 14.63 14.46 -13.22
C GLY A 83 13.11 14.27 -13.04
N THR A 84 12.65 13.76 -11.89
CA THR A 84 11.21 13.75 -11.60
C THR A 84 10.68 15.18 -11.58
N LEU A 85 9.64 15.46 -12.38
CA LEU A 85 9.03 16.78 -12.44
C LEU A 85 8.18 17.08 -11.20
N MET A 86 8.11 18.34 -10.83
CA MET A 86 7.21 18.81 -9.76
C MET A 86 5.86 19.17 -10.38
N PRO A 87 4.77 18.44 -10.03
CA PRO A 87 3.46 18.73 -10.57
C PRO A 87 2.90 20.07 -10.05
N LYS A 88 2.08 20.72 -10.89
CA LYS A 88 1.45 22.01 -10.59
C LYS A 88 -0.01 22.00 -11.02
N VAL A 89 -0.78 21.03 -10.54
CA VAL A 89 -2.22 20.92 -10.84
C VAL A 89 -3.01 21.58 -9.70
N ALA A 90 -3.50 22.77 -9.94
CA ALA A 90 -4.31 23.51 -8.97
C ALA A 90 -5.78 23.10 -9.07
N ILE A 91 -6.43 22.84 -7.94
CA ILE A 91 -7.88 22.60 -7.82
C ILE A 91 -8.49 23.83 -7.17
N ALA A 92 -9.40 24.52 -7.87
CA ALA A 92 -10.06 25.73 -7.36
C ALA A 92 -11.24 25.41 -6.44
N GLY A 93 -11.93 24.30 -6.69
CA GLY A 93 -13.05 23.84 -5.88
C GLY A 93 -12.62 23.02 -4.66
N SER A 94 -13.58 22.31 -4.11
CA SER A 94 -13.42 21.47 -2.92
C SER A 94 -13.12 20.01 -3.27
N VAL A 95 -12.59 19.26 -2.29
CA VAL A 95 -12.56 17.80 -2.35
C VAL A 95 -13.88 17.27 -1.81
N ILE A 96 -14.60 16.53 -2.64
CA ILE A 96 -15.90 15.95 -2.29
C ILE A 96 -15.94 14.45 -2.63
N SER A 97 -16.79 13.70 -1.93
CA SER A 97 -17.04 12.29 -2.22
C SER A 97 -18.46 12.11 -2.77
N GLN A 98 -18.59 11.33 -3.83
CA GLN A 98 -19.87 10.98 -4.44
C GLN A 98 -19.97 9.48 -4.69
N LYS A 99 -21.19 8.94 -4.70
CA LYS A 99 -21.41 7.51 -5.02
C LYS A 99 -21.06 7.18 -6.47
N SER A 100 -21.43 8.08 -7.38
CA SER A 100 -21.16 7.94 -8.81
C SER A 100 -21.18 9.31 -9.48
N VAL A 101 -20.57 9.40 -10.64
CA VAL A 101 -20.64 10.56 -11.54
C VAL A 101 -21.04 10.04 -12.91
N SER A 102 -22.10 10.65 -13.50
CA SER A 102 -22.47 10.46 -14.90
C SER A 102 -21.59 11.28 -15.83
N HIS A 103 -21.45 10.87 -17.08
CA HIS A 103 -20.77 11.65 -18.14
C HIS A 103 -19.31 12.01 -17.79
N LYS A 104 -18.46 11.00 -17.50
CA LYS A 104 -17.02 11.15 -17.29
C LYS A 104 -16.23 10.65 -18.49
N ILE A 105 -15.18 11.39 -18.85
CA ILE A 105 -14.23 11.00 -19.90
C ILE A 105 -12.96 10.50 -19.20
N PRO A 106 -12.59 9.23 -19.35
CA PRO A 106 -11.36 8.71 -18.75
C PRO A 106 -10.14 9.30 -19.50
N ILE A 107 -9.24 9.93 -18.76
CA ILE A 107 -8.00 10.53 -19.30
C ILE A 107 -6.76 9.77 -18.88
N ILE A 108 -6.77 9.19 -17.68
CA ILE A 108 -5.63 8.46 -17.12
C ILE A 108 -6.13 7.22 -16.40
N ARG A 109 -5.44 6.11 -16.57
CA ARG A 109 -5.61 4.90 -15.76
C ARG A 109 -4.31 4.61 -15.01
N HIS A 110 -4.37 4.73 -13.70
CA HIS A 110 -3.32 4.23 -12.82
C HIS A 110 -3.51 2.73 -12.57
N LYS A 111 -2.43 1.99 -12.53
CA LYS A 111 -2.40 0.59 -12.10
C LYS A 111 -1.50 0.48 -10.88
N SER A 112 -1.99 -0.15 -9.84
CA SER A 112 -1.21 -0.50 -8.66
C SER A 112 0.01 -1.36 -9.03
N LEU A 113 1.02 -1.33 -8.19
CA LEU A 113 2.13 -2.29 -8.29
C LEU A 113 1.60 -3.74 -8.23
N PRO A 114 2.28 -4.69 -8.87
CA PRO A 114 1.97 -6.10 -8.70
C PRO A 114 1.98 -6.49 -7.21
N LEU A 115 1.02 -7.33 -6.79
CA LEU A 115 0.85 -7.70 -5.37
C LEU A 115 2.13 -8.27 -4.76
N VAL A 116 2.93 -9.01 -5.53
CA VAL A 116 4.22 -9.57 -5.08
C VAL A 116 5.17 -8.47 -4.59
N HIS A 117 5.28 -7.35 -5.32
CA HIS A 117 6.14 -6.23 -4.92
C HIS A 117 5.59 -5.52 -3.68
N ILE A 118 4.27 -5.36 -3.58
CA ILE A 118 3.63 -4.79 -2.40
C ILE A 118 3.91 -5.64 -1.16
N LEU A 119 3.78 -6.98 -1.27
CA LEU A 119 4.05 -7.91 -0.19
C LEU A 119 5.56 -7.92 0.18
N LYS A 120 6.45 -7.90 -0.81
CA LYS A 120 7.89 -7.81 -0.58
C LYS A 120 8.24 -6.54 0.20
N THR A 121 7.79 -5.38 -0.27
CA THR A 121 8.02 -4.09 0.42
C THR A 121 7.46 -4.10 1.84
N MET A 122 6.21 -4.56 2.02
CA MET A 122 5.59 -4.69 3.33
C MET A 122 6.45 -5.52 4.29
N ASN A 123 6.97 -6.64 3.83
CA ASN A 123 7.75 -7.56 4.67
C ASN A 123 9.18 -7.07 4.93
N VAL A 124 9.84 -6.46 3.93
CA VAL A 124 11.20 -5.89 4.07
C VAL A 124 11.20 -4.73 5.06
N GLU A 125 10.24 -3.83 4.94
CA GLU A 125 10.14 -2.65 5.81
C GLU A 125 9.39 -2.93 7.11
N SER A 126 8.81 -4.12 7.27
CA SER A 126 7.91 -4.46 8.38
C SER A 126 6.80 -3.43 8.57
N ASN A 127 6.15 -3.06 7.46
CA ASN A 127 5.18 -1.97 7.39
C ASN A 127 3.81 -2.39 7.93
N ASN A 128 3.54 -2.05 9.19
CA ASN A 128 2.30 -2.39 9.88
C ASN A 128 1.07 -1.75 9.23
N ASP A 129 1.18 -0.51 8.77
CA ASP A 129 0.06 0.21 8.14
C ASP A 129 -0.35 -0.45 6.83
N LEU A 130 0.62 -0.93 6.05
CA LEU A 130 0.35 -1.65 4.81
C LEU A 130 -0.28 -3.02 5.08
N ALA A 131 0.17 -3.72 6.12
CA ALA A 131 -0.42 -4.98 6.55
C ALA A 131 -1.89 -4.79 7.00
N GLU A 132 -2.18 -3.74 7.76
CA GLU A 132 -3.56 -3.36 8.12
C GLU A 132 -4.42 -3.05 6.89
N THR A 133 -3.84 -2.32 5.92
CA THR A 133 -4.54 -1.98 4.67
C THR A 133 -4.91 -3.22 3.86
N LEU A 134 -3.99 -4.17 3.73
CA LEU A 134 -4.23 -5.43 3.05
C LEU A 134 -5.25 -6.30 3.79
N ALA A 135 -5.13 -6.38 5.13
CA ALA A 135 -6.11 -7.09 5.95
C ALA A 135 -7.52 -6.48 5.81
N LYS A 136 -7.64 -5.15 5.82
CA LYS A 136 -8.91 -4.44 5.60
C LYS A 136 -9.50 -4.75 4.22
N LYS A 137 -8.66 -4.79 3.18
CA LYS A 137 -9.09 -5.15 1.82
C LYS A 137 -9.65 -6.58 1.76
N LEU A 138 -9.15 -7.50 2.58
CA LEU A 138 -9.61 -8.88 2.68
C LEU A 138 -10.84 -9.05 3.57
N GLY A 139 -11.30 -8.01 4.26
CA GLY A 139 -12.45 -8.04 5.17
C GLY A 139 -12.10 -7.98 6.66
N GLY A 140 -10.86 -7.62 7.00
CA GLY A 140 -10.35 -7.42 8.36
C GLY A 140 -9.69 -8.64 8.99
N ALA A 141 -9.12 -8.44 10.17
CA ALA A 141 -8.27 -9.41 10.87
C ALA A 141 -8.95 -10.78 11.06
N LYS A 142 -10.22 -10.83 11.41
CA LYS A 142 -10.97 -12.09 11.59
C LYS A 142 -11.15 -12.88 10.30
N VAL A 143 -11.31 -12.20 9.17
CA VAL A 143 -11.39 -12.86 7.87
C VAL A 143 -10.01 -13.40 7.48
N VAL A 144 -8.95 -12.63 7.72
CA VAL A 144 -7.57 -13.07 7.50
C VAL A 144 -7.25 -14.29 8.36
N GLN A 145 -7.59 -14.27 9.66
CA GLN A 145 -7.42 -15.41 10.59
C GLN A 145 -8.01 -16.70 10.00
N ARG A 146 -9.31 -16.68 9.64
CA ARG A 146 -10.00 -17.86 9.09
C ARG A 146 -9.38 -18.34 7.78
N LYS A 147 -9.08 -17.42 6.87
CA LYS A 147 -8.45 -17.76 5.58
C LYS A 147 -7.06 -18.35 5.77
N ALA A 148 -6.24 -17.79 6.67
CA ALA A 148 -4.92 -18.30 6.99
C ALA A 148 -4.98 -19.71 7.58
N ALA A 149 -5.86 -19.95 8.56
CA ALA A 149 -6.06 -21.26 9.15
C ALA A 149 -6.49 -22.30 8.10
N TRP A 150 -7.48 -21.95 7.27
CA TRP A 150 -7.96 -22.81 6.20
C TRP A 150 -6.86 -23.13 5.18
N SER A 151 -6.11 -22.13 4.71
CA SER A 151 -5.04 -22.32 3.74
C SER A 151 -3.89 -23.15 4.29
N ALA A 152 -3.60 -23.01 5.58
CA ALA A 152 -2.54 -23.76 6.28
C ALA A 152 -2.98 -25.17 6.71
N GLY A 153 -4.28 -25.48 6.64
CA GLY A 153 -4.82 -26.76 7.09
C GLY A 153 -4.71 -26.96 8.61
N VAL A 154 -4.85 -25.88 9.39
CA VAL A 154 -4.78 -25.91 10.85
C VAL A 154 -6.09 -25.46 11.48
N PRO A 155 -6.40 -25.89 12.72
CA PRO A 155 -7.54 -25.37 13.47
C PRO A 155 -7.48 -23.83 13.61
N GLU A 156 -8.62 -23.14 13.46
CA GLU A 156 -8.68 -21.68 13.60
C GLU A 156 -8.20 -21.20 14.98
N ALA A 157 -8.39 -22.02 16.02
CA ALA A 157 -7.94 -21.72 17.37
C ALA A 157 -6.42 -21.54 17.53
N GLU A 158 -5.63 -22.00 16.57
CA GLU A 158 -4.17 -21.82 16.58
C GLU A 158 -3.71 -20.46 16.07
N ILE A 159 -4.63 -19.68 15.51
CA ILE A 159 -4.37 -18.33 15.01
C ILE A 159 -5.39 -17.39 15.64
N LYS A 160 -4.93 -16.43 16.41
CA LYS A 160 -5.76 -15.35 16.97
C LYS A 160 -5.24 -14.03 16.46
N LEU A 161 -6.02 -13.33 15.64
CA LEU A 161 -5.70 -11.99 15.16
C LEU A 161 -6.72 -10.97 15.68
N VAL A 162 -6.24 -9.89 16.26
CA VAL A 162 -7.04 -8.72 16.64
C VAL A 162 -6.86 -7.58 15.65
N ASN A 163 -5.76 -7.59 14.87
CA ASN A 163 -5.45 -6.65 13.82
C ASN A 163 -4.75 -7.36 12.65
N GLY A 164 -4.50 -6.64 11.56
CA GLY A 164 -3.86 -7.20 10.35
C GLY A 164 -2.34 -7.19 10.39
N SER A 165 -1.74 -6.36 11.23
CA SER A 165 -0.28 -6.21 11.33
C SER A 165 0.38 -7.23 12.24
N GLY A 166 -0.39 -7.83 13.15
CA GLY A 166 0.15 -8.68 14.20
C GLY A 166 0.77 -7.89 15.38
N LEU A 167 0.64 -6.56 15.37
CA LEU A 167 1.17 -5.71 16.44
C LEU A 167 0.32 -5.85 17.72
N GLY A 168 0.99 -6.12 18.84
CA GLY A 168 0.37 -6.31 20.15
C GLY A 168 0.32 -7.76 20.60
N VAL A 169 0.39 -7.96 21.90
CA VAL A 169 0.48 -9.27 22.58
C VAL A 169 -0.79 -10.12 22.48
N GLU A 170 -1.89 -9.50 22.08
CA GLU A 170 -3.19 -10.17 21.90
C GLU A 170 -3.22 -11.01 20.62
N ASN A 171 -2.36 -10.71 19.63
CA ASN A 171 -2.17 -11.55 18.46
C ASN A 171 -1.35 -12.78 18.85
N LYS A 172 -1.87 -13.95 18.57
CA LYS A 172 -1.22 -15.22 18.93
C LYS A 172 -1.27 -16.19 17.76
N ILE A 173 -0.17 -16.90 17.57
CA ILE A 173 -0.07 -17.96 16.57
C ILE A 173 0.74 -19.11 17.15
N SER A 174 0.32 -20.35 16.92
CA SER A 174 1.11 -21.52 17.29
C SER A 174 2.31 -21.67 16.37
N PRO A 175 3.44 -22.24 16.82
CA PRO A 175 4.58 -22.57 15.94
C PRO A 175 4.18 -23.48 14.80
N ARG A 176 3.26 -24.43 15.02
CA ARG A 176 2.71 -25.32 13.99
C ARG A 176 1.99 -24.51 12.90
N ALA A 177 1.10 -23.57 13.29
CA ALA A 177 0.37 -22.74 12.34
C ALA A 177 1.31 -21.83 11.56
N ALA A 178 2.33 -21.25 12.19
CA ALA A 178 3.32 -20.43 11.50
C ALA A 178 4.05 -21.23 10.42
N THR A 179 4.57 -22.42 10.77
CA THR A 179 5.23 -23.31 9.80
C THR A 179 4.29 -23.75 8.68
N ALA A 180 3.06 -24.14 9.02
CA ALA A 180 2.08 -24.58 8.05
C ALA A 180 1.68 -23.50 7.05
N MET A 181 1.62 -22.22 7.50
CA MET A 181 1.39 -21.08 6.60
C MET A 181 2.52 -20.89 5.60
N PHE A 182 3.80 -20.99 6.03
CA PHE A 182 4.92 -20.90 5.09
C PHE A 182 4.90 -22.04 4.06
N VAL A 183 4.58 -23.27 4.48
CA VAL A 183 4.42 -24.41 3.58
C VAL A 183 3.27 -24.17 2.60
N ALA A 184 2.14 -23.62 3.07
CA ALA A 184 1.01 -23.29 2.20
C ALA A 184 1.37 -22.21 1.16
N ILE A 185 2.09 -21.17 1.55
CA ILE A 185 2.60 -20.14 0.63
C ILE A 185 3.53 -20.78 -0.40
N GLN A 186 4.47 -21.60 0.03
CA GLN A 186 5.41 -22.28 -0.88
C GLN A 186 4.69 -23.17 -1.89
N ARG A 187 3.70 -23.95 -1.46
CA ARG A 187 2.87 -24.77 -2.36
C ARG A 187 2.11 -23.92 -3.37
N TYR A 188 1.50 -22.83 -2.94
CA TYR A 188 0.80 -21.91 -3.82
C TYR A 188 1.73 -21.30 -4.89
N LEU A 189 2.97 -20.96 -4.51
CA LEU A 189 3.94 -20.39 -5.43
C LEU A 189 4.49 -21.37 -6.47
N GLN A 190 4.39 -22.69 -6.25
CA GLN A 190 4.83 -23.72 -7.22
C GLN A 190 4.16 -23.60 -8.59
N THR A 191 2.97 -22.99 -8.66
CA THR A 191 2.22 -22.77 -9.91
C THR A 191 2.44 -21.36 -10.49
N SER A 192 3.36 -20.59 -9.93
CA SER A 192 3.66 -19.22 -10.33
C SER A 192 5.16 -19.04 -10.65
N PRO A 193 5.55 -17.97 -11.34
CA PRO A 193 6.96 -17.65 -11.57
C PRO A 193 7.70 -17.14 -10.31
N TRP A 194 6.98 -16.96 -9.20
CA TRP A 194 7.50 -16.37 -7.98
C TRP A 194 7.94 -17.42 -6.97
N VAL A 195 8.92 -17.07 -6.15
CA VAL A 195 9.41 -17.90 -5.04
C VAL A 195 9.23 -17.15 -3.70
N ILE A 196 9.42 -17.84 -2.60
CA ILE A 196 9.21 -17.25 -1.26
C ILE A 196 10.11 -16.04 -1.00
N ALA A 197 11.30 -16.00 -1.59
CA ALA A 197 12.22 -14.88 -1.54
C ALA A 197 11.69 -13.61 -2.23
N ASP A 198 10.71 -13.74 -3.14
CA ASP A 198 10.05 -12.60 -3.76
C ASP A 198 8.98 -11.96 -2.87
N LEU A 199 8.60 -12.62 -1.78
CA LEU A 199 7.61 -12.14 -0.84
C LEU A 199 8.19 -11.71 0.50
N PHE A 200 9.30 -12.32 0.92
CA PHE A 200 9.90 -12.11 2.24
C PHE A 200 11.33 -11.59 2.14
N PRO A 201 11.84 -10.90 3.19
CA PRO A 201 13.21 -10.42 3.22
C PRO A 201 14.24 -11.55 3.10
N VAL A 202 15.32 -11.29 2.37
CA VAL A 202 16.45 -12.19 2.20
C VAL A 202 17.68 -11.57 2.87
N SER A 203 18.24 -12.27 3.86
CA SER A 203 19.40 -11.83 4.62
C SER A 203 20.61 -11.62 3.71
N GLY A 204 21.28 -10.45 3.87
CA GLY A 204 22.46 -10.07 3.09
C GLY A 204 22.16 -9.53 1.69
N TYR A 205 20.89 -9.51 1.24
CA TYR A 205 20.48 -8.96 -0.04
C TYR A 205 19.47 -7.82 0.08
N ASP A 206 18.50 -7.93 0.99
CA ASP A 206 17.50 -6.91 1.23
C ASP A 206 17.94 -5.97 2.35
N THR A 207 17.53 -4.71 2.24
CA THR A 207 17.65 -3.68 3.29
C THR A 207 16.51 -3.78 4.31
N GLY A 208 16.23 -2.71 5.05
CA GLY A 208 15.13 -2.67 6.01
C GLY A 208 15.51 -3.27 7.36
N THR A 209 14.58 -3.97 8.00
CA THR A 209 14.76 -4.46 9.38
C THR A 209 15.83 -5.53 9.56
N LEU A 210 16.36 -6.09 8.48
CA LEU A 210 17.47 -7.07 8.51
C LEU A 210 18.85 -6.44 8.51
N THR A 211 18.99 -5.16 8.22
CA THR A 211 20.29 -4.50 8.05
C THR A 211 21.17 -4.65 9.29
N ASP A 212 20.61 -4.47 10.49
CA ASP A 212 21.34 -4.54 11.76
C ASP A 212 21.53 -5.98 12.26
N GLN A 213 20.76 -6.94 11.76
CA GLN A 213 20.75 -8.34 12.20
C GLN A 213 21.47 -9.28 11.22
N SER A 214 21.95 -8.77 10.09
CA SER A 214 22.58 -9.57 9.03
C SER A 214 23.82 -10.37 9.49
N ARG A 215 24.47 -9.95 10.57
CA ARG A 215 25.65 -10.64 11.12
C ARG A 215 25.35 -11.96 11.82
N THR A 216 24.11 -12.18 12.27
CA THR A 216 23.70 -13.38 13.01
C THR A 216 22.84 -14.34 12.18
N ILE A 217 22.38 -13.90 11.01
CA ILE A 217 21.52 -14.70 10.12
C ILE A 217 22.34 -15.08 8.89
N PRO A 218 22.36 -16.38 8.49
CA PRO A 218 23.05 -16.80 7.28
C PRO A 218 22.63 -16.01 6.06
N GLN A 219 23.60 -15.64 5.22
CA GLN A 219 23.32 -14.98 3.94
C GLN A 219 22.45 -15.87 3.07
N GLY A 220 21.44 -15.26 2.42
CA GLY A 220 20.47 -15.98 1.58
C GLY A 220 19.30 -16.59 2.35
N ALA A 221 19.29 -16.55 3.68
CA ALA A 221 18.14 -17.01 4.44
C ALA A 221 16.94 -16.09 4.22
N VAL A 222 15.77 -16.68 3.93
CA VAL A 222 14.50 -15.96 3.83
C VAL A 222 13.89 -15.90 5.23
N VAL A 223 13.70 -14.70 5.75
CA VAL A 223 13.27 -14.50 7.14
C VAL A 223 12.30 -13.34 7.26
N LYS A 224 11.51 -13.32 8.35
CA LYS A 224 10.71 -12.16 8.75
C LYS A 224 10.99 -11.84 10.21
N THR A 225 11.43 -10.62 10.46
CA THR A 225 11.66 -10.13 11.82
C THR A 225 10.36 -9.80 12.52
N GLY A 226 10.32 -9.96 13.82
CA GLY A 226 9.27 -9.46 14.70
C GLY A 226 9.91 -8.84 15.94
N THR A 227 9.46 -7.66 16.33
CA THR A 227 9.90 -6.99 17.56
C THR A 227 8.64 -6.46 18.24
N LEU A 228 8.46 -6.82 19.50
CA LEU A 228 7.48 -6.22 20.38
C LEU A 228 8.28 -5.46 21.44
N ASN A 229 7.95 -4.19 21.62
CA ASN A 229 8.43 -3.42 22.77
C ASN A 229 7.52 -3.77 23.94
N ASP A 230 8.09 -4.27 25.01
CA ASP A 230 7.44 -4.50 26.30
C ASP A 230 7.09 -3.16 26.96
#